data_caa59b5a31663e2d08aa826802bc2e52
#
_entry.id   caa59b5a31663e2d08aa826802bc2e52
#
_cell.length_a   1.000
_cell.length_b   1.000
_cell.length_c   1.000
_cell.angle_alpha   90.00
_cell.angle_beta   90.00
_cell.angle_gamma   90.00
#
_symmetry.space_group_name_H-M   'P 1'
#
loop_
_entity.id
_entity.type
_entity.pdbx_description
1 polymer ?
#
loop_
_entity_poly.entity_id
_entity_poly.type
_entity_poly.pdbx_seq_one_letter_code
_entity_poly.pdbx_strand_id
1 'polypeptide(L)'
;MDITMKMLTRSLALMLALVSSAHAGIDDSINAATAPIAELIGKIVFFKVPFFGAQLPMVVLWLVIGAVFFTVYMRFINIRGFAHAISLVKGDYADPKSSGEVSHFQALATAVSGTVGIGNIGGVAVAVTVGGAGATFWLIVAGFLCMSTKFVECTLGVKYRQEFNDGHVSGGPMYYLRKGFAERGMEGFGKFMGTFYAIGIFIGALGIGNMFQSN
;
A
#
# COMPACT_ATOMS: atom_id res chain seq x y z
N MET A 1 -6.32 -40.81 -37.03
CA MET A 1 -6.35 -39.48 -36.35
C MET A 1 -6.44 -39.60 -34.80
N ASP A 2 -6.70 -40.76 -34.25
CA ASP A 2 -6.99 -40.96 -32.82
C ASP A 2 -5.74 -41.27 -31.94
N ILE A 3 -4.72 -41.95 -32.48
CA ILE A 3 -3.53 -42.39 -31.75
C ILE A 3 -2.56 -41.22 -31.50
N THR A 4 -2.36 -40.36 -32.48
CA THR A 4 -1.50 -39.18 -32.38
C THR A 4 -2.06 -38.14 -31.39
N MET A 5 -3.38 -37.97 -31.38
CA MET A 5 -4.04 -37.04 -30.45
C MET A 5 -3.98 -37.56 -29.00
N LYS A 6 -4.12 -38.87 -28.78
CA LYS A 6 -3.95 -39.48 -27.46
C LYS A 6 -2.52 -39.45 -26.96
N MET A 7 -1.55 -39.54 -27.84
CA MET A 7 -0.12 -39.38 -27.45
C MET A 7 0.20 -37.91 -27.12
N LEU A 8 -0.32 -36.95 -27.86
CA LEU A 8 -0.12 -35.53 -27.62
C LEU A 8 -0.74 -35.09 -26.29
N THR A 9 -1.96 -35.52 -26.00
CA THR A 9 -2.63 -35.22 -24.75
C THR A 9 -1.95 -35.88 -23.55
N ARG A 10 -1.40 -37.09 -23.69
CA ARG A 10 -0.63 -37.75 -22.63
C ARG A 10 0.72 -37.07 -22.35
N SER A 11 1.44 -36.66 -23.42
CA SER A 11 2.70 -35.91 -23.24
C SER A 11 2.47 -34.51 -22.68
N LEU A 12 1.39 -33.85 -23.05
CA LEU A 12 1.04 -32.55 -22.47
C LEU A 12 0.64 -32.68 -20.99
N ALA A 13 -0.12 -33.71 -20.63
CA ALA A 13 -0.49 -33.99 -19.24
C ALA A 13 0.74 -34.36 -18.38
N LEU A 14 1.69 -35.12 -18.95
CA LEU A 14 2.96 -35.46 -18.28
C LEU A 14 3.86 -34.23 -18.09
N MET A 15 3.95 -33.35 -19.08
CA MET A 15 4.66 -32.08 -18.96
C MET A 15 4.02 -31.17 -17.91
N LEU A 16 2.71 -31.03 -17.89
CA LEU A 16 2.00 -30.26 -16.87
C LEU A 16 2.19 -30.83 -15.47
N ALA A 17 2.16 -32.15 -15.31
CA ALA A 17 2.41 -32.80 -14.03
C ALA A 17 3.86 -32.62 -13.53
N LEU A 18 4.85 -32.69 -14.42
CA LEU A 18 6.26 -32.46 -14.11
C LEU A 18 6.53 -30.99 -13.73
N VAL A 19 5.91 -30.04 -14.42
CA VAL A 19 6.02 -28.61 -14.10
C VAL A 19 5.38 -28.32 -12.74
N SER A 20 4.20 -28.87 -12.45
CA SER A 20 3.53 -28.70 -11.16
C SER A 20 4.33 -29.28 -9.99
N SER A 21 4.94 -30.47 -10.17
CA SER A 21 5.75 -31.10 -9.13
C SER A 21 7.06 -30.37 -8.84
N ALA A 22 7.68 -29.78 -9.88
CA ALA A 22 8.90 -28.99 -9.71
C ALA A 22 8.64 -27.66 -8.99
N HIS A 23 7.50 -27.02 -9.22
CA HIS A 23 7.13 -25.78 -8.53
C HIS A 23 6.81 -26.02 -7.05
N ALA A 24 6.05 -27.08 -6.73
CA ALA A 24 5.71 -27.40 -5.34
C ALA A 24 6.94 -27.61 -4.45
N GLY A 25 7.97 -28.30 -4.94
CA GLY A 25 9.18 -28.55 -4.15
C GLY A 25 10.06 -27.31 -3.92
N ILE A 26 10.07 -26.35 -4.83
CA ILE A 26 10.79 -25.08 -4.69
C ILE A 26 10.05 -24.17 -3.71
N ASP A 27 8.74 -24.08 -3.84
CA ASP A 27 7.88 -23.26 -2.96
C ASP A 27 7.95 -23.75 -1.51
N ASP A 28 7.90 -25.05 -1.27
CA ASP A 28 8.03 -25.64 0.05
C ASP A 28 9.40 -25.34 0.68
N SER A 29 10.47 -25.41 -0.10
CA SER A 29 11.83 -25.10 0.37
C SER A 29 12.00 -23.63 0.71
N ILE A 30 11.46 -22.72 -0.11
CA ILE A 30 11.47 -21.27 0.14
C ILE A 30 10.62 -20.95 1.37
N ASN A 31 9.43 -21.52 1.46
CA ASN A 31 8.54 -21.32 2.60
C ASN A 31 9.19 -21.83 3.90
N ALA A 32 9.80 -22.99 3.91
CA ALA A 32 10.51 -23.51 5.08
C ALA A 32 11.67 -22.62 5.53
N ALA A 33 12.42 -22.06 4.58
CA ALA A 33 13.53 -21.16 4.87
C ALA A 33 13.07 -19.78 5.36
N THR A 34 11.94 -19.27 4.88
CA THR A 34 11.44 -17.94 5.21
C THR A 34 10.45 -17.91 6.37
N ALA A 35 9.80 -19.04 6.67
CA ALA A 35 8.79 -19.15 7.73
C ALA A 35 9.23 -18.58 9.10
N PRO A 36 10.44 -18.91 9.65
CA PRO A 36 10.82 -18.38 10.96
C PRO A 36 10.98 -16.86 10.98
N ILE A 37 11.44 -16.28 9.87
CA ILE A 37 11.55 -14.82 9.74
C ILE A 37 10.16 -14.20 9.59
N ALA A 38 9.30 -14.78 8.78
CA ALA A 38 7.94 -14.32 8.58
C ALA A 38 7.11 -14.39 9.87
N GLU A 39 7.25 -15.47 10.65
CA GLU A 39 6.61 -15.61 11.96
C GLU A 39 7.10 -14.55 12.97
N LEU A 40 8.40 -14.29 13.02
CA LEU A 40 8.96 -13.27 13.90
C LEU A 40 8.43 -11.89 13.55
N ILE A 41 8.46 -11.53 12.28
CA ILE A 41 7.91 -10.24 11.79
C ILE A 41 6.41 -10.18 12.07
N GLY A 42 5.68 -11.26 11.79
CA GLY A 42 4.24 -11.35 12.06
C GLY A 42 3.90 -11.16 13.55
N LYS A 43 4.66 -11.75 14.46
CA LYS A 43 4.49 -11.56 15.91
C LYS A 43 4.72 -10.11 16.34
N ILE A 44 5.70 -9.44 15.74
CA ILE A 44 6.02 -8.03 16.04
C ILE A 44 4.95 -7.10 15.47
N VAL A 45 4.62 -7.26 14.19
CA VAL A 45 3.69 -6.34 13.47
C VAL A 45 2.26 -6.52 13.95
N PHE A 46 1.82 -7.77 14.14
CA PHE A 46 0.46 -8.09 14.60
C PHE A 46 0.38 -8.37 16.09
N PHE A 47 1.29 -7.80 16.89
CA PHE A 47 1.21 -7.88 18.34
C PHE A 47 -0.16 -7.40 18.81
N LYS A 48 -0.87 -8.27 19.54
CA LYS A 48 -2.25 -8.02 19.97
C LYS A 48 -2.29 -7.34 21.33
N VAL A 49 -3.10 -6.31 21.44
CA VAL A 49 -3.37 -5.59 22.69
C VAL A 49 -4.84 -5.82 23.08
N PRO A 50 -5.12 -6.14 24.33
CA PRO A 50 -6.50 -6.21 24.81
C PRO A 50 -7.13 -4.81 24.79
N PHE A 51 -8.22 -4.66 24.06
CA PHE A 51 -8.93 -3.39 23.93
C PHE A 51 -10.45 -3.65 23.98
N PHE A 52 -11.11 -3.16 25.02
CA PHE A 52 -12.55 -3.34 25.28
C PHE A 52 -13.06 -4.80 25.12
N GLY A 53 -12.28 -5.77 25.61
CA GLY A 53 -12.66 -7.19 25.53
C GLY A 53 -12.34 -7.89 24.22
N ALA A 54 -11.78 -7.17 23.24
CA ALA A 54 -11.29 -7.72 21.98
C ALA A 54 -9.76 -7.69 21.94
N GLN A 55 -9.18 -8.60 21.15
CA GLN A 55 -7.74 -8.62 20.89
C GLN A 55 -7.47 -7.87 19.57
N LEU A 56 -7.00 -6.62 19.66
CA LEU A 56 -6.70 -5.82 18.48
C LEU A 56 -5.19 -5.84 18.17
N PRO A 57 -4.79 -6.01 16.90
CA PRO A 57 -3.41 -5.80 16.50
C PRO A 57 -2.99 -4.36 16.77
N MET A 58 -1.81 -4.17 17.37
CA MET A 58 -1.27 -2.84 17.72
C MET A 58 -1.19 -1.92 16.50
N VAL A 59 -0.83 -2.46 15.34
CA VAL A 59 -0.76 -1.69 14.09
C VAL A 59 -2.11 -1.09 13.70
N VAL A 60 -3.22 -1.85 13.88
CA VAL A 60 -4.56 -1.34 13.58
C VAL A 60 -4.95 -0.22 14.53
N LEU A 61 -4.68 -0.40 15.82
CA LEU A 61 -4.92 0.64 16.83
C LEU A 61 -4.14 1.92 16.51
N TRP A 62 -2.88 1.79 16.13
CA TRP A 62 -2.03 2.91 15.72
C TRP A 62 -2.57 3.65 14.50
N LEU A 63 -3.02 2.91 13.48
CA LEU A 63 -3.61 3.49 12.27
C LEU A 63 -4.90 4.24 12.58
N VAL A 64 -5.77 3.68 13.43
CA VAL A 64 -7.02 4.35 13.85
C VAL A 64 -6.72 5.62 14.64
N ILE A 65 -5.81 5.57 15.61
CA ILE A 65 -5.40 6.75 16.39
C ILE A 65 -4.84 7.82 15.46
N GLY A 66 -3.97 7.46 14.53
CA GLY A 66 -3.40 8.38 13.55
C GLY A 66 -4.48 9.01 12.65
N ALA A 67 -5.43 8.21 12.17
CA ALA A 67 -6.51 8.69 11.30
C ALA A 67 -7.44 9.67 12.05
N VAL A 68 -7.81 9.37 13.29
CA VAL A 68 -8.60 10.25 14.15
C VAL A 68 -7.82 11.52 14.46
N PHE A 69 -6.55 11.39 14.86
CA PHE A 69 -5.68 12.53 15.16
C PHE A 69 -5.60 13.50 13.98
N PHE A 70 -5.27 13.01 12.79
CA PHE A 70 -5.16 13.88 11.60
C PHE A 70 -6.51 14.47 11.20
N THR A 71 -7.61 13.73 11.32
CA THR A 71 -8.95 14.26 11.03
C THR A 71 -9.29 15.44 11.94
N VAL A 72 -9.03 15.33 13.24
CA VAL A 72 -9.28 16.40 14.21
C VAL A 72 -8.27 17.54 14.04
N TYR A 73 -6.98 17.24 13.94
CA TYR A 73 -5.91 18.23 13.77
C TYR A 73 -6.10 19.08 12.51
N MET A 74 -6.48 18.47 11.39
CA MET A 74 -6.76 19.14 10.14
C MET A 74 -8.19 19.72 10.06
N ARG A 75 -8.92 19.73 11.19
CA ARG A 75 -10.28 20.31 11.30
C ARG A 75 -11.24 19.75 10.24
N PHE A 76 -11.27 18.42 10.11
CA PHE A 76 -12.13 17.71 9.16
C PHE A 76 -11.92 18.17 7.70
N ILE A 77 -10.65 18.19 7.27
CA ILE A 77 -10.27 18.56 5.89
C ILE A 77 -10.96 17.69 4.84
N ASN A 78 -11.27 16.45 5.16
CA ASN A 78 -12.02 15.51 4.34
C ASN A 78 -13.43 16.03 3.95
N ILE A 79 -14.07 16.83 4.79
CA ILE A 79 -15.35 17.48 4.48
C ILE A 79 -15.10 18.86 3.86
N ARG A 80 -14.33 19.70 4.53
CA ARG A 80 -14.13 21.11 4.14
C ARG A 80 -13.37 21.27 2.83
N GLY A 81 -12.43 20.37 2.55
CA GLY A 81 -11.60 20.38 1.35
C GLY A 81 -12.23 19.73 0.13
N PHE A 82 -13.38 19.08 0.25
CA PHE A 82 -13.95 18.25 -0.81
C PHE A 82 -14.25 19.04 -2.09
N ALA A 83 -14.94 20.19 -1.97
CA ALA A 83 -15.24 21.03 -3.12
C ALA A 83 -13.96 21.57 -3.78
N HIS A 84 -12.98 21.99 -2.96
CA HIS A 84 -11.68 22.45 -3.47
C HIS A 84 -10.91 21.34 -4.19
N ALA A 85 -10.95 20.10 -3.69
CA ALA A 85 -10.34 18.96 -4.34
C ALA A 85 -10.94 18.70 -5.74
N ILE A 86 -12.26 18.87 -5.91
CA ILE A 86 -12.91 18.77 -7.22
C ILE A 86 -12.37 19.84 -8.18
N SER A 87 -12.24 21.10 -7.74
CA SER A 87 -11.67 22.18 -8.54
C SER A 87 -10.20 21.91 -8.92
N LEU A 88 -9.40 21.35 -8.02
CA LEU A 88 -8.03 20.93 -8.33
C LEU A 88 -7.99 19.88 -9.44
N VAL A 89 -8.84 18.85 -9.35
CA VAL A 89 -8.90 17.78 -10.35
C VAL A 89 -9.37 18.29 -11.71
N LYS A 90 -10.29 19.27 -11.72
CA LYS A 90 -10.74 19.94 -12.96
C LYS A 90 -9.65 20.78 -13.63
N GLY A 91 -8.59 21.14 -12.90
CA GLY A 91 -7.48 21.93 -13.42
C GLY A 91 -7.61 23.44 -13.19
N ASP A 92 -8.58 23.91 -12.37
CA ASP A 92 -8.81 25.33 -12.08
C ASP A 92 -7.57 26.02 -11.48
N TYR A 93 -6.66 25.23 -10.91
CA TYR A 93 -5.39 25.68 -10.30
C TYR A 93 -4.16 25.17 -11.04
N ALA A 94 -4.31 24.74 -12.30
CA ALA A 94 -3.17 24.26 -13.08
C ALA A 94 -2.26 25.45 -13.48
N ASP A 95 -1.00 25.41 -13.06
CA ASP A 95 0.00 26.39 -13.48
C ASP A 95 0.90 25.74 -14.54
N PRO A 96 0.90 26.27 -15.79
CA PRO A 96 1.76 25.76 -16.87
C PRO A 96 3.27 25.86 -16.57
N LYS A 97 3.66 26.67 -15.59
CA LYS A 97 5.06 26.86 -15.17
C LYS A 97 5.47 25.97 -14.00
N SER A 98 4.53 25.24 -13.42
CA SER A 98 4.88 24.35 -12.31
C SER A 98 5.69 23.14 -12.81
N SER A 99 6.74 22.79 -12.08
CA SER A 99 7.49 21.54 -12.31
C SER A 99 6.61 20.34 -12.01
N GLY A 100 6.42 19.48 -13.00
CA GLY A 100 5.63 18.27 -12.89
C GLY A 100 5.36 17.66 -14.26
N GLU A 101 5.39 16.33 -14.33
CA GLU A 101 5.27 15.58 -15.59
C GLU A 101 3.82 15.30 -15.98
N VAL A 102 2.87 15.40 -15.03
CA VAL A 102 1.48 14.98 -15.20
C VAL A 102 0.50 16.02 -14.67
N SER A 103 -0.68 16.08 -15.28
CA SER A 103 -1.78 16.93 -14.79
C SER A 103 -2.38 16.40 -13.48
N HIS A 104 -3.13 17.25 -12.76
CA HIS A 104 -3.80 16.85 -11.50
C HIS A 104 -4.75 15.66 -11.70
N PHE A 105 -5.47 15.61 -12.82
CA PHE A 105 -6.35 14.49 -13.16
C PHE A 105 -5.55 13.20 -13.43
N GLN A 106 -4.45 13.29 -14.18
CA GLN A 106 -3.58 12.13 -14.44
C GLN A 106 -2.94 11.61 -13.14
N ALA A 107 -2.51 12.50 -12.24
CA ALA A 107 -1.98 12.11 -10.94
C ALA A 107 -3.03 11.37 -10.11
N LEU A 108 -4.28 11.87 -10.07
CA LEU A 108 -5.38 11.19 -9.38
C LEU A 108 -5.68 9.82 -10.02
N ALA A 109 -5.79 9.76 -11.34
CA ALA A 109 -6.10 8.52 -12.06
C ALA A 109 -5.02 7.45 -11.81
N THR A 110 -3.75 7.84 -11.83
CA THR A 110 -2.62 6.95 -11.53
C THR A 110 -2.65 6.48 -10.08
N ALA A 111 -2.91 7.37 -9.14
CA ALA A 111 -3.02 7.02 -7.72
C ALA A 111 -4.17 6.04 -7.46
N VAL A 112 -5.34 6.26 -8.06
CA VAL A 112 -6.50 5.36 -7.93
C VAL A 112 -6.18 4.01 -8.56
N SER A 113 -5.62 3.98 -9.76
CA SER A 113 -5.25 2.74 -10.47
C SER A 113 -4.22 1.92 -9.69
N GLY A 114 -3.22 2.57 -9.09
CA GLY A 114 -2.20 1.91 -8.28
C GLY A 114 -2.68 1.47 -6.89
N THR A 115 -3.81 1.99 -6.42
CA THR A 115 -4.36 1.67 -5.08
C THR A 115 -5.37 0.53 -5.14
N VAL A 116 -6.09 0.39 -6.24
CA VAL A 116 -7.11 -0.66 -6.40
C VAL A 116 -6.43 -1.99 -6.71
N GLY A 117 -6.55 -2.95 -5.81
CA GLY A 117 -6.00 -4.29 -5.92
C GLY A 117 -6.95 -5.35 -5.36
N ILE A 118 -6.50 -6.60 -5.29
CA ILE A 118 -7.29 -7.73 -4.74
C ILE A 118 -7.74 -7.45 -3.31
N GLY A 119 -6.94 -6.75 -2.50
CA GLY A 119 -7.31 -6.36 -1.15
C GLY A 119 -8.60 -5.53 -1.07
N ASN A 120 -8.83 -4.66 -2.06
CA ASN A 120 -10.03 -3.83 -2.13
C ASN A 120 -11.27 -4.60 -2.62
N ILE A 121 -11.09 -5.70 -3.31
CA ILE A 121 -12.17 -6.51 -3.88
C ILE A 121 -12.36 -7.77 -3.03
N GLY A 122 -11.43 -8.70 -3.08
CA GLY A 122 -11.50 -9.98 -2.36
C GLY A 122 -11.38 -9.81 -0.86
N GLY A 123 -10.48 -8.96 -0.36
CA GLY A 123 -10.32 -8.69 1.06
C GLY A 123 -11.55 -8.05 1.69
N VAL A 124 -12.22 -7.13 0.97
CA VAL A 124 -13.49 -6.53 1.43
C VAL A 124 -14.61 -7.58 1.40
N ALA A 125 -14.68 -8.43 0.37
CA ALA A 125 -15.66 -9.51 0.32
C ALA A 125 -15.52 -10.47 1.51
N VAL A 126 -14.30 -10.88 1.84
CA VAL A 126 -14.01 -11.71 3.03
C VAL A 126 -14.41 -10.99 4.33
N ALA A 127 -14.04 -9.71 4.47
CA ALA A 127 -14.37 -8.92 5.65
C ALA A 127 -15.89 -8.80 5.86
N VAL A 128 -16.65 -8.59 4.79
CA VAL A 128 -18.13 -8.51 4.85
C VAL A 128 -18.75 -9.87 5.13
N THR A 129 -18.20 -10.94 4.56
CA THR A 129 -18.68 -12.30 4.81
C THR A 129 -18.50 -12.71 6.27
N VAL A 130 -17.37 -12.36 6.88
CA VAL A 130 -17.06 -12.71 8.28
C VAL A 130 -17.72 -11.75 9.27
N GLY A 131 -17.71 -10.45 8.98
CA GLY A 131 -18.17 -9.40 9.90
C GLY A 131 -19.57 -8.85 9.60
N GLY A 132 -20.22 -9.32 8.54
CA GLY A 132 -21.57 -8.89 8.18
C GLY A 132 -21.69 -7.39 7.87
N ALA A 133 -22.88 -6.84 8.05
CA ALA A 133 -23.16 -5.42 7.83
C ALA A 133 -22.29 -4.48 8.68
N GLY A 134 -21.90 -4.90 9.87
CA GLY A 134 -21.01 -4.14 10.75
C GLY A 134 -19.63 -3.89 10.14
N ALA A 135 -19.08 -4.88 9.42
CA ALA A 135 -17.79 -4.69 8.71
C ALA A 135 -17.90 -3.60 7.64
N THR A 136 -18.97 -3.58 6.87
CA THR A 136 -19.23 -2.54 5.85
C THR A 136 -19.26 -1.16 6.48
N PHE A 137 -20.00 -1.00 7.57
CA PHE A 137 -20.06 0.27 8.30
C PHE A 137 -18.67 0.74 8.74
N TRP A 138 -17.90 -0.13 9.39
CA TRP A 138 -16.57 0.23 9.87
C TRP A 138 -15.56 0.48 8.75
N LEU A 139 -15.67 -0.21 7.61
CA LEU A 139 -14.85 0.05 6.43
C LEU A 139 -15.11 1.46 5.87
N ILE A 140 -16.37 1.90 5.80
CA ILE A 140 -16.74 3.26 5.37
C ILE A 140 -16.18 4.30 6.34
N VAL A 141 -16.37 4.10 7.66
CA VAL A 141 -15.86 5.02 8.69
C VAL A 141 -14.34 5.10 8.64
N ALA A 142 -13.65 3.96 8.55
CA ALA A 142 -12.20 3.92 8.44
C ALA A 142 -11.70 4.64 7.17
N GLY A 143 -12.34 4.39 6.03
CA GLY A 143 -12.01 5.07 4.77
C GLY A 143 -12.16 6.59 4.89
N PHE A 144 -13.25 7.06 5.48
CA PHE A 144 -13.49 8.48 5.71
C PHE A 144 -12.41 9.13 6.60
N LEU A 145 -12.03 8.50 7.69
CA LEU A 145 -10.97 8.99 8.57
C LEU A 145 -9.59 8.95 7.89
N CYS A 146 -9.30 7.91 7.13
CA CYS A 146 -8.04 7.76 6.40
C CYS A 146 -7.81 8.79 5.30
N MET A 147 -8.86 9.45 4.80
CA MET A 147 -8.73 10.56 3.84
C MET A 147 -7.81 11.67 4.39
N SER A 148 -7.93 12.03 5.66
CA SER A 148 -7.09 13.04 6.30
C SER A 148 -5.64 12.60 6.41
N THR A 149 -5.38 11.34 6.72
CA THR A 149 -4.03 10.76 6.74
C THR A 149 -3.39 10.81 5.35
N LYS A 150 -4.16 10.44 4.32
CA LYS A 150 -3.68 10.47 2.94
C LYS A 150 -3.41 11.89 2.44
N PHE A 151 -4.24 12.85 2.84
CA PHE A 151 -4.00 14.26 2.57
C PHE A 151 -2.66 14.74 3.12
N VAL A 152 -2.34 14.41 4.37
CA VAL A 152 -1.06 14.77 5.00
C VAL A 152 0.10 14.08 4.29
N GLU A 153 -0.01 12.80 3.98
CA GLU A 153 1.01 12.02 3.26
C GLU A 153 1.33 12.65 1.90
N CYS A 154 0.32 12.92 1.08
CA CYS A 154 0.50 13.51 -0.24
C CYS A 154 1.09 14.94 -0.15
N THR A 155 0.62 15.74 0.81
CA THR A 155 1.15 17.10 1.04
C THR A 155 2.63 17.07 1.40
N LEU A 156 3.03 16.17 2.30
CA LEU A 156 4.44 15.99 2.65
C LEU A 156 5.26 15.48 1.46
N GLY A 157 4.70 14.57 0.68
CA GLY A 157 5.32 14.04 -0.53
C GLY A 157 5.66 15.14 -1.55
N VAL A 158 4.72 16.07 -1.77
CA VAL A 158 4.92 17.22 -2.67
C VAL A 158 5.87 18.25 -2.04
N LYS A 159 5.68 18.59 -0.76
CA LYS A 159 6.52 19.59 -0.07
C LYS A 159 8.00 19.24 -0.07
N TYR A 160 8.35 17.97 0.15
CA TYR A 160 9.73 17.50 0.30
C TYR A 160 10.27 16.77 -0.94
N ARG A 161 9.57 16.87 -2.08
CA ARG A 161 10.04 16.27 -3.33
C ARG A 161 11.42 16.79 -3.71
N GLN A 162 12.15 16.00 -4.46
CA GLN A 162 13.43 16.38 -5.07
C GLN A 162 13.16 16.70 -6.53
N GLU A 163 13.53 17.90 -6.93
CA GLU A 163 13.54 18.33 -8.33
C GLU A 163 14.98 18.25 -8.84
N PHE A 164 15.16 17.61 -9.97
CA PHE A 164 16.46 17.44 -10.62
C PHE A 164 16.61 18.43 -11.77
N ASN A 165 17.85 18.74 -12.15
CA ASN A 165 18.16 19.73 -13.20
C ASN A 165 17.65 19.31 -14.60
N ASP A 166 17.40 18.04 -14.81
CA ASP A 166 16.84 17.46 -16.04
C ASP A 166 15.29 17.55 -16.10
N GLY A 167 14.65 18.20 -15.11
CA GLY A 167 13.20 18.31 -14.99
C GLY A 167 12.52 17.11 -14.33
N HIS A 168 13.26 16.07 -14.00
CA HIS A 168 12.72 14.91 -13.30
C HIS A 168 12.37 15.25 -11.85
N VAL A 169 11.26 14.71 -11.35
CA VAL A 169 10.79 14.92 -9.97
C VAL A 169 10.69 13.59 -9.25
N SER A 170 11.27 13.51 -8.05
CA SER A 170 11.20 12.33 -7.21
C SER A 170 10.72 12.69 -5.80
N GLY A 171 9.83 11.91 -5.23
CA GLY A 171 9.23 12.18 -3.92
C GLY A 171 8.85 10.90 -3.19
N GLY A 172 8.22 11.08 -2.04
CA GLY A 172 7.70 9.99 -1.25
C GLY A 172 8.24 9.96 0.19
N PRO A 173 7.86 8.93 0.98
CA PRO A 173 8.20 8.87 2.40
C PRO A 173 9.70 8.91 2.69
N MET A 174 10.54 8.31 1.86
CA MET A 174 11.99 8.35 2.04
C MET A 174 12.55 9.77 1.99
N TYR A 175 11.95 10.66 1.18
CA TYR A 175 12.38 12.05 1.06
C TYR A 175 11.85 12.89 2.22
N TYR A 176 10.56 12.83 2.52
CA TYR A 176 10.00 13.67 3.59
C TYR A 176 10.45 13.24 4.98
N LEU A 177 10.74 11.96 5.21
CA LEU A 177 11.35 11.52 6.46
C LEU A 177 12.76 12.10 6.61
N ARG A 178 13.60 12.01 5.60
CA ARG A 178 14.97 12.56 5.67
C ARG A 178 14.98 14.07 5.84
N LYS A 179 14.28 14.81 4.96
CA LYS A 179 14.28 16.27 4.94
C LYS A 179 13.52 16.84 6.14
N GLY A 180 12.34 16.31 6.47
CA GLY A 180 11.50 16.82 7.55
C GLY A 180 12.11 16.64 8.95
N PHE A 181 12.83 15.53 9.19
CA PHE A 181 13.57 15.35 10.44
C PHE A 181 14.87 16.17 10.47
N ALA A 182 15.52 16.37 9.33
CA ALA A 182 16.68 17.24 9.24
C ALA A 182 16.35 18.71 9.57
N GLU A 183 15.20 19.23 9.10
CA GLU A 183 14.71 20.57 9.47
C GLU A 183 14.47 20.74 10.99
N ARG A 184 14.29 19.63 11.70
CA ARG A 184 14.10 19.62 13.17
C ARG A 184 15.36 19.28 13.95
N GLY A 185 16.52 19.26 13.29
CA GLY A 185 17.81 18.92 13.91
C GLY A 185 18.04 17.43 14.18
N MET A 186 17.16 16.55 13.67
CA MET A 186 17.24 15.09 13.84
C MET A 186 17.69 14.39 12.54
N GLU A 187 18.75 14.88 11.90
CA GLU A 187 19.19 14.38 10.59
C GLU A 187 19.53 12.88 10.58
N GLY A 188 20.24 12.42 11.61
CA GLY A 188 20.60 11.00 11.76
C GLY A 188 19.38 10.07 11.82
N PHE A 189 18.38 10.45 12.62
CA PHE A 189 17.12 9.71 12.72
C PHE A 189 16.35 9.74 11.40
N GLY A 190 16.29 10.88 10.73
CA GLY A 190 15.65 11.02 9.43
C GLY A 190 16.30 10.15 8.35
N LYS A 191 17.63 10.07 8.32
CA LYS A 191 18.38 9.17 7.41
C LYS A 191 18.05 7.71 7.70
N PHE A 192 18.07 7.31 8.96
CA PHE A 192 17.73 5.94 9.36
C PHE A 192 16.31 5.57 8.94
N MET A 193 15.30 6.37 9.29
CA MET A 193 13.90 6.11 8.96
C MET A 193 13.63 6.11 7.45
N GLY A 194 14.24 7.05 6.71
CA GLY A 194 14.11 7.10 5.26
C GLY A 194 14.73 5.88 4.57
N THR A 195 15.88 5.41 5.05
CA THR A 195 16.52 4.21 4.51
C THR A 195 15.74 2.95 4.88
N PHE A 196 15.28 2.85 6.12
CA PHE A 196 14.44 1.73 6.58
C PHE A 196 13.16 1.61 5.73
N TYR A 197 12.50 2.75 5.48
CA TYR A 197 11.33 2.78 4.62
C TYR A 197 11.66 2.33 3.18
N ALA A 198 12.76 2.82 2.60
CA ALA A 198 13.16 2.47 1.24
C ALA A 198 13.43 0.96 1.08
N ILE A 199 14.10 0.35 2.05
CA ILE A 199 14.32 -1.11 2.08
C ILE A 199 12.99 -1.84 2.23
N GLY A 200 12.14 -1.40 3.15
CA GLY A 200 10.84 -2.01 3.39
C GLY A 200 9.93 -1.99 2.17
N ILE A 201 9.85 -0.85 1.46
CA ILE A 201 9.02 -0.74 0.26
C ILE A 201 9.60 -1.56 -0.91
N PHE A 202 10.93 -1.64 -1.02
CA PHE A 202 11.58 -2.47 -2.03
C PHE A 202 11.23 -3.96 -1.85
N ILE A 203 11.37 -4.48 -0.63
CA ILE A 203 11.02 -5.87 -0.30
C ILE A 203 9.49 -6.09 -0.48
N GLY A 204 8.69 -5.14 -0.01
CA GLY A 204 7.23 -5.19 -0.15
C GLY A 204 6.77 -5.21 -1.60
N ALA A 205 7.40 -4.41 -2.48
CA ALA A 205 7.06 -4.36 -3.89
C ALA A 205 7.33 -5.68 -4.62
N LEU A 206 8.38 -6.40 -4.24
CA LEU A 206 8.68 -7.73 -4.80
C LEU A 206 7.62 -8.78 -4.44
N GLY A 207 7.09 -8.74 -3.21
CA GLY A 207 6.10 -9.71 -2.72
C GLY A 207 4.65 -9.33 -3.04
N ILE A 208 4.25 -8.12 -2.68
CA ILE A 208 2.84 -7.68 -2.71
C ILE A 208 2.38 -7.40 -4.15
N GLY A 209 3.26 -6.87 -5.02
CA GLY A 209 2.89 -6.43 -6.35
C GLY A 209 2.54 -7.57 -7.32
N ASN A 210 3.20 -8.70 -7.22
CA ASN A 210 3.06 -9.81 -8.18
C ASN A 210 2.58 -11.12 -7.52
N MET A 211 3.25 -11.58 -6.47
CA MET A 211 3.00 -12.91 -5.91
C MET A 211 1.66 -12.98 -5.15
N PHE A 212 1.30 -11.94 -4.40
CA PHE A 212 0.04 -11.92 -3.66
C PHE A 212 -1.19 -11.76 -4.56
N GLN A 213 -1.04 -11.11 -5.72
CA GLN A 213 -2.15 -10.88 -6.65
C GLN A 213 -2.36 -12.01 -7.66
N SER A 214 -1.38 -12.88 -7.83
CA SER A 214 -1.44 -14.03 -8.74
C SER A 214 -1.91 -15.34 -8.10
N ASN A 215 -2.11 -15.37 -6.79
CA ASN A 215 -2.40 -16.58 -6.03
C ASN A 215 -3.89 -16.77 -5.76
#